data_650c20d6a66f32f17443d6abd6a493ed
#
_entry.id   650c20d6a66f32f17443d6abd6a493ed
#
_cell.length_a   1.000
_cell.length_b   1.000
_cell.length_c   1.000
_cell.angle_alpha   90.00
_cell.angle_beta   90.00
_cell.angle_gamma   90.00
#
_symmetry.space_group_name_H-M   'P 1'
#
loop_
_entity.id
_entity.type
_entity.pdbx_description
1 polymer ?
#
loop_
_entity_poly.entity_id
_entity_poly.type
_entity_poly.pdbx_seq_one_letter_code
_entity_poly.pdbx_strand_id
1 'polypeptide(L)'
;MTEIEIRERMTARLLSAQTPWGRARLNFYVKWKHTAWNVTTGLAYFLKRVFDIVVSVIALILLAPVFLGIAIAVKLDGGPIFFRQTRFGLHGREFGMLKYRSMCVDAEAKLKDLLAQNEKKEGITFKMKDDPRITKIGKIIRKTSLDELPVNGG
;
A
#
# COMPACT_ATOMS: atom_id res chain seq x y z
N MET A 1 24.33 46.03 -4.68
CA MET A 1 22.95 46.57 -4.71
C MET A 1 22.66 47.06 -3.30
N THR A 2 22.50 48.36 -3.12
CA THR A 2 22.30 48.95 -1.80
C THR A 2 20.85 48.73 -1.33
N GLU A 3 20.66 48.80 0.01
CA GLU A 3 19.31 48.62 0.61
C GLU A 3 18.31 49.66 0.09
N ILE A 4 18.80 50.84 -0.23
CA ILE A 4 18.03 51.95 -0.82
C ILE A 4 17.51 51.58 -2.22
N GLU A 5 18.36 51.04 -3.09
CA GLU A 5 17.99 50.60 -4.44
C GLU A 5 16.94 49.48 -4.42
N ILE A 6 17.04 48.56 -3.45
CA ILE A 6 16.04 47.49 -3.27
C ILE A 6 14.69 48.08 -2.89
N ARG A 7 14.69 49.03 -1.94
CA ARG A 7 13.49 49.71 -1.45
C ARG A 7 12.81 50.53 -2.55
N GLU A 8 13.56 51.27 -3.34
CA GLU A 8 13.04 52.04 -4.48
C GLU A 8 12.43 51.13 -5.55
N ARG A 9 13.09 50.02 -5.89
CA ARG A 9 12.54 49.04 -6.84
C ARG A 9 11.27 48.36 -6.31
N MET A 10 11.18 48.09 -5.03
CA MET A 10 9.98 47.52 -4.44
C MET A 10 8.80 48.51 -4.47
N THR A 11 9.06 49.77 -4.10
CA THR A 11 8.02 50.81 -4.14
C THR A 11 7.54 51.09 -5.56
N ALA A 12 8.45 51.18 -6.55
CA ALA A 12 8.08 51.35 -7.94
C ALA A 12 7.24 50.17 -8.48
N ARG A 13 7.53 48.93 -8.09
CA ARG A 13 6.72 47.75 -8.42
C ARG A 13 5.34 47.78 -7.78
N LEU A 14 5.25 48.16 -6.52
CA LEU A 14 3.96 48.28 -5.82
C LEU A 14 3.08 49.38 -6.44
N LEU A 15 3.66 50.55 -6.77
CA LEU A 15 2.97 51.63 -7.44
C LEU A 15 2.49 51.25 -8.85
N SER A 16 3.33 50.55 -9.62
CA SER A 16 2.97 50.06 -10.95
C SER A 16 1.79 49.06 -10.90
N ALA A 17 1.74 48.22 -9.84
CA ALA A 17 0.67 47.27 -9.64
C ALA A 17 -0.69 47.93 -9.29
N GLN A 18 -0.71 49.21 -8.86
CA GLN A 18 -1.94 49.95 -8.58
C GLN A 18 -2.60 50.52 -9.85
N THR A 19 -1.86 50.60 -10.96
CA THR A 19 -2.45 51.03 -12.23
C THR A 19 -3.30 49.93 -12.86
N PRO A 20 -4.37 50.27 -13.65
CA PRO A 20 -5.21 49.27 -14.32
C PRO A 20 -4.38 48.31 -15.20
N TRP A 21 -3.40 48.84 -15.92
CA TRP A 21 -2.48 48.06 -16.76
C TRP A 21 -1.53 47.16 -15.95
N GLY A 22 -1.01 47.66 -14.85
CA GLY A 22 -0.16 46.89 -13.95
C GLY A 22 -0.91 45.71 -13.32
N ARG A 23 -2.15 45.94 -12.90
CA ARG A 23 -3.05 44.88 -12.39
C ARG A 23 -3.36 43.83 -13.47
N ALA A 24 -3.67 44.26 -14.68
CA ALA A 24 -3.93 43.33 -15.81
C ALA A 24 -2.72 42.47 -16.11
N ARG A 25 -1.51 43.07 -16.16
CA ARG A 25 -0.23 42.34 -16.37
C ARG A 25 0.08 41.36 -15.24
N LEU A 26 -0.13 41.77 -13.99
CA LEU A 26 0.07 40.91 -12.83
C LEU A 26 -0.91 39.73 -12.82
N ASN A 27 -2.19 40.00 -13.08
CA ASN A 27 -3.21 38.95 -13.17
C ASN A 27 -2.93 37.97 -14.30
N PHE A 28 -2.48 38.46 -15.46
CA PHE A 28 -2.07 37.60 -16.57
C PHE A 28 -0.88 36.71 -16.17
N TYR A 29 0.15 37.29 -15.54
CA TYR A 29 1.32 36.55 -15.07
C TYR A 29 0.97 35.47 -14.02
N VAL A 30 0.11 35.82 -13.07
CA VAL A 30 -0.36 34.87 -12.04
C VAL A 30 -1.17 33.75 -12.69
N LYS A 31 -2.11 34.07 -13.56
CA LYS A 31 -2.90 33.06 -14.30
C LYS A 31 -2.01 32.15 -15.14
N TRP A 32 -1.07 32.73 -15.87
CA TRP A 32 -0.11 31.95 -16.66
C TRP A 32 0.70 30.99 -15.79
N LYS A 33 1.22 31.48 -14.66
CA LYS A 33 1.98 30.65 -13.72
C LYS A 33 1.15 29.52 -13.11
N HIS A 34 -0.09 29.80 -12.74
CA HIS A 34 -1.03 28.78 -12.27
C HIS A 34 -1.34 27.73 -13.34
N THR A 35 -1.61 28.18 -14.58
CA THR A 35 -1.89 27.25 -15.67
C THR A 35 -0.65 26.39 -16.00
N ALA A 36 0.52 26.98 -16.09
CA ALA A 36 1.76 26.25 -16.31
C ALA A 36 2.03 25.22 -15.19
N TRP A 37 1.83 25.60 -13.94
CA TRP A 37 1.95 24.71 -12.79
C TRP A 37 0.97 23.53 -12.88
N ASN A 38 -0.32 23.82 -13.15
CA ASN A 38 -1.35 22.78 -13.25
C ASN A 38 -1.08 21.81 -14.41
N VAL A 39 -0.59 22.31 -15.54
CA VAL A 39 -0.23 21.46 -16.69
C VAL A 39 0.97 20.57 -16.36
N THR A 40 2.02 21.14 -15.78
CA THR A 40 3.23 20.36 -15.44
C THR A 40 2.96 19.32 -14.36
N THR A 41 2.21 19.68 -13.32
CA THR A 41 1.82 18.73 -12.27
C THR A 41 0.86 17.67 -12.80
N GLY A 42 -0.14 18.05 -13.59
CA GLY A 42 -1.07 17.11 -14.21
C GLY A 42 -0.37 16.09 -15.12
N LEU A 43 0.56 16.57 -15.97
CA LEU A 43 1.35 15.70 -16.84
C LEU A 43 2.24 14.74 -16.02
N ALA A 44 2.89 15.25 -14.97
CA ALA A 44 3.72 14.43 -14.10
C ALA A 44 2.90 13.32 -13.40
N TYR A 45 1.70 13.65 -12.90
CA TYR A 45 0.79 12.66 -12.32
C TYR A 45 0.32 11.63 -13.35
N PHE A 46 0.00 12.06 -14.57
CA PHE A 46 -0.40 11.16 -15.65
C PHE A 46 0.73 10.19 -16.02
N LEU A 47 1.94 10.72 -16.25
CA LEU A 47 3.12 9.90 -16.58
C LEU A 47 3.44 8.92 -15.45
N LYS A 48 3.40 9.39 -14.20
CA LYS A 48 3.56 8.51 -13.03
C LYS A 48 2.52 7.40 -13.04
N ARG A 49 1.24 7.71 -13.28
CA ARG A 49 0.16 6.70 -13.29
C ARG A 49 0.37 5.65 -14.37
N VAL A 50 0.73 6.08 -15.58
CA VAL A 50 1.05 5.16 -16.68
C VAL A 50 2.23 4.26 -16.30
N PHE A 51 3.30 4.83 -15.76
CA PHE A 51 4.46 4.07 -15.30
C PHE A 51 4.09 3.06 -14.22
N ASP A 52 3.34 3.47 -13.19
CA ASP A 52 2.88 2.59 -12.10
C ASP A 52 2.08 1.40 -12.66
N ILE A 53 1.17 1.65 -13.62
CA ILE A 53 0.36 0.59 -14.25
C ILE A 53 1.25 -0.37 -15.04
N VAL A 54 2.15 0.15 -15.88
CA VAL A 54 3.03 -0.69 -16.71
C VAL A 54 3.92 -1.57 -15.84
N VAL A 55 4.56 -0.98 -14.82
CA VAL A 55 5.43 -1.73 -13.89
C VAL A 55 4.62 -2.77 -13.13
N SER A 56 3.42 -2.43 -12.65
CA SER A 56 2.54 -3.36 -11.93
C SER A 56 2.12 -4.54 -12.82
N VAL A 57 1.76 -4.30 -14.06
CA VAL A 57 1.38 -5.37 -15.01
C VAL A 57 2.57 -6.29 -15.29
N ILE A 58 3.75 -5.73 -15.55
CA ILE A 58 4.96 -6.53 -15.76
C ILE A 58 5.27 -7.37 -14.52
N ALA A 59 5.22 -6.78 -13.33
CA ALA A 59 5.46 -7.48 -12.08
C ALA A 59 4.45 -8.63 -11.87
N LEU A 60 3.16 -8.41 -12.15
CA LEU A 60 2.14 -9.45 -12.06
C LEU A 60 2.40 -10.61 -13.04
N ILE A 61 2.79 -10.32 -14.28
CA ILE A 61 3.12 -11.37 -15.28
C ILE A 61 4.33 -12.19 -14.81
N LEU A 62 5.37 -11.54 -14.32
CA LEU A 62 6.58 -12.22 -13.83
C LEU A 62 6.32 -13.06 -12.57
N LEU A 63 5.44 -12.60 -11.68
CA LEU A 63 5.10 -13.28 -10.44
C LEU A 63 3.99 -14.32 -10.60
N ALA A 64 3.22 -14.27 -11.69
CA ALA A 64 2.12 -15.21 -11.94
C ALA A 64 2.52 -16.70 -11.81
N PRO A 65 3.66 -17.16 -12.37
CA PRO A 65 4.07 -18.56 -12.21
C PRO A 65 4.40 -18.91 -10.74
N VAL A 66 4.92 -17.97 -9.97
CA VAL A 66 5.19 -18.16 -8.53
C VAL A 66 3.87 -18.31 -7.76
N PHE A 67 2.89 -17.44 -8.02
CA PHE A 67 1.56 -17.52 -7.40
C PHE A 67 0.85 -18.81 -7.76
N LEU A 68 0.94 -19.23 -9.01
CA LEU A 68 0.35 -20.49 -9.46
C LEU A 68 1.04 -21.69 -8.78
N GLY A 69 2.36 -21.69 -8.69
CA GLY A 69 3.14 -22.71 -7.98
C GLY A 69 2.75 -22.83 -6.52
N ILE A 70 2.60 -21.70 -5.81
CA ILE A 70 2.12 -21.66 -4.41
C ILE A 70 0.69 -22.20 -4.31
N ALA A 71 -0.20 -21.77 -5.21
CA ALA A 71 -1.60 -22.22 -5.22
C ALA A 71 -1.71 -23.73 -5.40
N ILE A 72 -0.93 -24.31 -6.33
CA ILE A 72 -0.87 -25.76 -6.57
C ILE A 72 -0.32 -26.46 -5.32
N ALA A 73 0.80 -25.98 -4.76
CA ALA A 73 1.43 -26.59 -3.59
C ALA A 73 0.51 -26.58 -2.36
N VAL A 74 -0.21 -25.47 -2.11
CA VAL A 74 -1.21 -25.38 -1.04
C VAL A 74 -2.42 -26.30 -1.33
N LYS A 75 -2.80 -26.45 -2.60
CA LYS A 75 -3.90 -27.35 -2.97
C LYS A 75 -3.55 -28.82 -2.74
N LEU A 76 -2.31 -29.22 -2.95
CA LEU A 76 -1.83 -30.60 -2.71
C LEU A 76 -1.88 -30.99 -1.23
N ASP A 77 -1.78 -30.03 -0.30
CA ASP A 77 -1.99 -30.26 1.14
C ASP A 77 -3.48 -30.53 1.51
N GLY A 78 -4.39 -30.54 0.50
CA GLY A 78 -5.84 -30.74 0.67
C GLY A 78 -6.59 -29.49 1.11
N GLY A 79 -7.86 -29.35 0.70
CA GLY A 79 -8.74 -28.24 1.09
C GLY A 79 -8.60 -26.96 0.25
N PRO A 80 -9.10 -25.80 0.74
CA PRO A 80 -9.11 -24.53 -0.02
C PRO A 80 -7.71 -23.92 -0.11
N ILE A 81 -7.43 -23.22 -1.23
CA ILE A 81 -6.16 -22.52 -1.47
C ILE A 81 -6.06 -21.27 -0.58
N PHE A 82 -7.17 -20.56 -0.47
CA PHE A 82 -7.25 -19.30 0.27
C PHE A 82 -7.93 -19.48 1.62
N PHE A 83 -7.49 -18.67 2.55
CA PHE A 83 -8.09 -18.52 3.87
C PHE A 83 -8.49 -17.06 4.06
N ARG A 84 -9.71 -16.82 4.56
CA ARG A 84 -10.20 -15.46 4.85
C ARG A 84 -10.12 -15.22 6.35
N GLN A 85 -9.34 -14.22 6.73
CA GLN A 85 -9.20 -13.79 8.11
C GLN A 85 -9.91 -12.45 8.33
N THR A 86 -10.82 -12.40 9.28
CA THR A 86 -11.45 -11.14 9.70
C THR A 86 -10.41 -10.27 10.42
N ARG A 87 -10.29 -9.03 10.01
CA ARG A 87 -9.42 -8.00 10.59
C ARG A 87 -10.22 -6.72 10.78
N PHE A 88 -9.75 -5.86 11.69
CA PHE A 88 -10.30 -4.52 11.88
C PHE A 88 -9.45 -3.52 11.13
N GLY A 89 -10.08 -2.75 10.26
CA GLY A 89 -9.46 -1.67 9.50
C GLY A 89 -9.63 -0.31 10.17
N LEU A 90 -9.49 0.74 9.36
CA LEU A 90 -9.67 2.12 9.81
C LEU A 90 -11.09 2.31 10.41
N HIS A 91 -11.17 3.03 11.52
CA HIS A 91 -12.43 3.26 12.27
C HIS A 91 -13.11 1.98 12.82
N GLY A 92 -12.37 0.88 13.04
CA GLY A 92 -12.91 -0.34 13.63
C GLY A 92 -13.84 -1.13 12.69
N ARG A 93 -13.86 -0.86 11.40
CA ARG A 93 -14.65 -1.63 10.43
C ARG A 93 -14.02 -2.99 10.20
N GLU A 94 -14.82 -4.04 10.30
CA GLU A 94 -14.36 -5.39 9.97
C GLU A 94 -14.21 -5.56 8.46
N PHE A 95 -13.09 -6.15 8.04
CA PHE A 95 -12.86 -6.58 6.67
C PHE A 95 -12.24 -7.97 6.62
N GLY A 96 -12.53 -8.72 5.56
CA GLY A 96 -11.99 -10.06 5.36
C GLY A 96 -10.70 -10.01 4.54
N MET A 97 -9.55 -10.17 5.21
CA MET A 97 -8.26 -10.28 4.55
C MET A 97 -8.06 -11.66 3.95
N LEU A 98 -7.82 -11.72 2.65
CA LEU A 98 -7.57 -12.96 1.94
C LEU A 98 -6.08 -13.31 1.99
N LYS A 99 -5.75 -14.56 2.34
CA LYS A 99 -4.37 -15.08 2.40
C LYS A 99 -4.30 -16.45 1.77
N TYR A 100 -3.10 -16.86 1.34
CA TYR A 100 -2.86 -18.28 1.11
C TYR A 100 -2.95 -19.07 2.41
N ARG A 101 -3.60 -20.24 2.36
CA ARG A 101 -3.68 -21.12 3.52
C ARG A 101 -2.29 -21.68 3.83
N SER A 102 -1.82 -21.42 5.05
CA SER A 102 -0.53 -21.88 5.57
C SER A 102 -0.66 -22.94 6.66
N MET A 103 -1.90 -23.28 7.03
CA MET A 103 -2.21 -24.26 8.06
C MET A 103 -3.07 -25.40 7.50
N CYS A 104 -3.05 -26.57 8.18
CA CYS A 104 -3.90 -27.71 7.84
C CYS A 104 -5.40 -27.35 7.96
N VAL A 105 -6.28 -28.17 7.35
CA VAL A 105 -7.74 -27.95 7.36
C VAL A 105 -8.29 -27.97 8.78
N ASP A 106 -7.76 -28.87 9.63
CA ASP A 106 -8.21 -29.06 11.02
C ASP A 106 -7.44 -28.19 12.03
N ALA A 107 -6.89 -27.05 11.59
CA ALA A 107 -6.05 -26.21 12.43
C ALA A 107 -6.75 -25.67 13.67
N GLU A 108 -8.06 -25.39 13.59
CA GLU A 108 -8.84 -24.91 14.72
C GLU A 108 -9.14 -26.03 15.74
N ALA A 109 -9.45 -27.24 15.28
CA ALA A 109 -9.62 -28.41 16.16
C ALA A 109 -8.32 -28.70 16.91
N LYS A 110 -7.20 -28.77 16.18
CA LYS A 110 -5.85 -28.95 16.77
C LYS A 110 -5.45 -27.83 17.72
N LEU A 111 -5.94 -26.60 17.51
CA LEU A 111 -5.69 -25.49 18.43
C LEU A 111 -6.28 -25.76 19.80
N LYS A 112 -7.50 -26.29 19.88
CA LYS A 112 -8.16 -26.61 21.18
C LYS A 112 -7.35 -27.62 21.98
N ASP A 113 -6.83 -28.66 21.30
CA ASP A 113 -6.02 -29.68 21.95
C ASP A 113 -4.64 -29.12 22.39
N LEU A 114 -4.04 -28.25 21.59
CA LEU A 114 -2.76 -27.60 21.90
C LEU A 114 -2.89 -26.56 23.02
N LEU A 115 -4.02 -25.87 23.12
CA LEU A 115 -4.29 -24.94 24.24
C LEU A 115 -4.39 -25.69 25.56
N ALA A 116 -4.93 -26.91 25.56
CA ALA A 116 -4.97 -27.76 26.76
C ALA A 116 -3.56 -28.21 27.21
N GLN A 117 -2.60 -28.28 26.27
CA GLN A 117 -1.20 -28.71 26.54
C GLN A 117 -0.24 -27.51 26.69
N ASN A 118 -0.70 -26.27 26.52
CA ASN A 118 0.15 -25.10 26.52
C ASN A 118 0.58 -24.73 27.95
N GLU A 119 1.86 -24.87 28.25
CA GLU A 119 2.45 -24.54 29.54
C GLU A 119 2.50 -23.04 29.84
N LYS A 120 2.39 -22.17 28.81
CA LYS A 120 2.33 -20.71 28.99
C LYS A 120 0.87 -20.22 29.08
N LYS A 121 0.36 -20.20 30.30
CA LYS A 121 -1.00 -19.69 30.61
C LYS A 121 -1.16 -18.17 30.50
N GLU A 122 -0.09 -17.42 30.17
CA GLU A 122 -0.11 -15.95 30.12
C GLU A 122 0.16 -15.45 28.70
N GLY A 123 -0.91 -15.21 27.94
CA GLY A 123 -0.83 -14.52 26.65
C GLY A 123 -2.12 -14.67 25.84
N ILE A 124 -2.61 -13.54 25.32
CA ILE A 124 -3.81 -13.46 24.46
C ILE A 124 -3.56 -14.16 23.11
N THR A 125 -2.30 -14.37 22.73
CA THR A 125 -1.91 -14.96 21.43
C THR A 125 -1.14 -16.26 21.63
N PHE A 126 -1.68 -17.35 21.06
CA PHE A 126 -0.96 -18.62 20.96
C PHE A 126 0.26 -18.46 20.03
N LYS A 127 1.47 -18.59 20.56
CA LYS A 127 2.71 -18.53 19.81
C LYS A 127 3.61 -19.70 20.18
N MET A 128 3.79 -20.63 19.24
CA MET A 128 4.63 -21.81 19.38
C MET A 128 5.72 -21.79 18.30
N LYS A 129 6.96 -22.13 18.66
CA LYS A 129 8.09 -22.10 17.73
C LYS A 129 7.92 -23.12 16.59
N ASP A 130 7.41 -24.30 16.91
CA ASP A 130 7.10 -25.36 15.95
C ASP A 130 5.62 -25.76 16.09
N ASP A 131 4.76 -24.94 15.49
CA ASP A 131 3.33 -25.18 15.48
C ASP A 131 2.98 -26.33 14.51
N PRO A 132 2.48 -27.47 15.00
CA PRO A 132 2.18 -28.64 14.16
C PRO A 132 1.01 -28.43 13.20
N ARG A 133 0.28 -27.33 13.34
CA ARG A 133 -0.80 -26.95 12.42
C ARG A 133 -0.28 -26.36 11.12
N ILE A 134 0.97 -25.87 11.11
CA ILE A 134 1.58 -25.23 9.92
C ILE A 134 2.05 -26.33 8.98
N THR A 135 1.59 -26.28 7.72
CA THR A 135 2.02 -27.23 6.68
C THR A 135 3.48 -26.97 6.27
N LYS A 136 4.12 -27.94 5.59
CA LYS A 136 5.48 -27.76 5.09
C LYS A 136 5.59 -26.55 4.15
N ILE A 137 4.63 -26.42 3.23
CA ILE A 137 4.50 -25.26 2.35
C ILE A 137 4.18 -24.00 3.13
N GLY A 138 3.29 -24.11 4.13
CA GLY A 138 2.95 -23.02 5.04
C GLY A 138 4.16 -22.42 5.75
N LYS A 139 5.13 -23.22 6.17
CA LYS A 139 6.39 -22.73 6.77
C LYS A 139 7.17 -21.83 5.79
N ILE A 140 7.24 -22.23 4.52
CA ILE A 140 7.97 -21.49 3.48
C ILE A 140 7.27 -20.17 3.16
N ILE A 141 5.97 -20.20 2.85
CA ILE A 141 5.22 -19.00 2.47
C ILE A 141 5.12 -17.97 3.60
N ARG A 142 5.04 -18.42 4.87
CA ARG A 142 5.08 -17.53 6.05
C ARG A 142 6.44 -16.91 6.28
N LYS A 143 7.54 -17.68 6.07
CA LYS A 143 8.90 -17.16 6.20
C LYS A 143 9.22 -16.07 5.16
N THR A 144 8.63 -16.18 3.97
CA THR A 144 8.81 -15.24 2.86
C THR A 144 7.73 -14.18 2.78
N SER A 145 6.72 -14.22 3.67
CA SER A 145 5.53 -13.37 3.66
C SER A 145 4.72 -13.42 2.35
N LEU A 146 4.88 -14.49 1.58
CA LEU A 146 4.14 -14.72 0.34
C LEU A 146 2.67 -15.10 0.58
N ASP A 147 2.33 -15.51 1.81
CA ASP A 147 0.96 -15.83 2.21
C ASP A 147 0.04 -14.61 2.23
N GLU A 148 0.58 -13.41 2.37
CA GLU A 148 -0.19 -12.17 2.43
C GLU A 148 -0.32 -11.44 1.08
N LEU A 149 0.31 -11.93 0.00
CA LEU A 149 0.27 -11.27 -1.31
C LEU A 149 -1.14 -11.14 -1.94
N PRO A 150 -2.12 -12.07 -1.72
CA PRO A 150 -3.47 -11.91 -2.24
C PRO A 150 -4.34 -10.94 -1.42
N VAL A 151 -3.74 -10.04 -0.63
CA VAL A 151 -4.50 -9.10 0.23
C VAL A 151 -5.38 -8.19 -0.60
N ASN A 152 -6.69 -8.30 -0.41
CA ASN A 152 -7.63 -7.28 -0.84
C ASN A 152 -7.58 -6.14 0.17
N GLY A 153 -6.98 -5.02 -0.22
CA GLY A 153 -7.11 -3.77 0.51
C GLY A 153 -8.60 -3.36 0.55
N GLY A 154 -9.18 -3.38 1.73
CA GLY A 154 -10.50 -2.83 1.95
C GLY A 154 -10.46 -1.30 2.00
#